data_633fd4cb7d43465a3a7560c54f15ce14
#
_entry.id   633fd4cb7d43465a3a7560c54f15ce14
#
_cell.length_a   1.000
_cell.length_b   1.000
_cell.length_c   1.000
_cell.angle_alpha   90.00
_cell.angle_beta   90.00
_cell.angle_gamma   90.00
#
_symmetry.space_group_name_H-M   'P 1'
#
loop_
_entity.id
_entity.type
_entity.pdbx_description
1 polymer ?
#
loop_
_entity_poly.entity_id
_entity_poly.type
_entity_poly.pdbx_seq_one_letter_code
_entity_poly.pdbx_strand_id
1 'polypeptide(L)'
;MDNVHGKIALTELEYQIINTSIFKRLKGIKQLGTVHEVFPTGEHTRFTHSLGTMHTARKWCEALQVDPKDQELVEIAGLCHDLGHGPFSHLWEQFVREGNPNFQWEHEESSYKILLLAIEENPKIKLDENDLFFIKELICGGSDIESAYPYKARGPEHFYLYEIISNKITGIDVDKFDYLARDDKALFNKSQIKFDYVRLSDSEKLLKVVEGKLFKDEKESPVVRRIAIRDKEVRSMQKIFQDRSELHQTAYQHKTVKIFDRMYVDLWLLASDYIKVSGQNGKMYTLASSCQDEVALSKLTDDWVMQSIRNSDTEDLKPARDLLRRIDQRKIYHSIAHIKVDDDGSLDLKTAEKSLEVLKENLKKLNEKDLTVVGLHINMGTKDKSNPVEKMLFYKKGSKEGYFKGREELKTLVPQQVYDKQLFVLCKTENEDLMKQAAKNVEDWDDKHAEWALIR
;
A
#
# COMPACT_ATOMS: atom_id res chain seq x y z
N MET A 1 -9.84 1.04 23.11
CA MET A 1 -11.02 0.69 22.28
C MET A 1 -10.70 1.04 20.85
N ASP A 2 -10.71 0.07 19.96
CA ASP A 2 -10.53 0.24 18.52
C ASP A 2 -11.90 0.26 17.81
N ASN A 3 -12.03 1.05 16.74
CA ASN A 3 -13.33 1.19 16.06
C ASN A 3 -13.75 -0.08 15.30
N VAL A 4 -12.78 -0.92 14.85
CA VAL A 4 -13.05 -2.15 14.10
C VAL A 4 -13.14 -3.34 15.05
N HIS A 5 -12.14 -3.51 15.91
CA HIS A 5 -11.94 -4.71 16.73
C HIS A 5 -12.43 -4.57 18.17
N GLY A 6 -12.90 -3.40 18.58
CA GLY A 6 -13.34 -3.16 19.95
C GLY A 6 -12.16 -3.11 20.94
N LYS A 7 -12.19 -3.94 21.98
CA LYS A 7 -11.12 -3.97 22.99
C LYS A 7 -9.97 -4.87 22.50
N ILE A 8 -8.82 -4.29 22.28
CA ILE A 8 -7.56 -5.00 21.99
C ILE A 8 -6.78 -5.14 23.30
N ALA A 9 -6.48 -6.37 23.70
CA ALA A 9 -5.59 -6.67 24.83
C ALA A 9 -4.15 -6.58 24.34
N LEU A 10 -3.24 -6.13 25.20
CA LEU A 10 -1.82 -6.01 24.92
C LEU A 10 -1.01 -6.89 25.86
N THR A 11 0.03 -7.53 25.34
CA THR A 11 1.09 -8.15 26.13
C THR A 11 2.03 -7.08 26.68
N GLU A 12 2.90 -7.42 27.62
CA GLU A 12 3.90 -6.49 28.15
C GLU A 12 4.87 -6.05 27.04
N LEU A 13 5.30 -6.96 26.16
CA LEU A 13 6.22 -6.66 25.07
C LEU A 13 5.58 -5.68 24.04
N GLU A 14 4.35 -5.94 23.64
CA GLU A 14 3.59 -5.03 22.77
C GLU A 14 3.41 -3.64 23.41
N TYR A 15 3.07 -3.61 24.69
CA TYR A 15 2.95 -2.35 25.43
C TYR A 15 4.26 -1.56 25.45
N GLN A 16 5.41 -2.22 25.62
CA GLN A 16 6.72 -1.56 25.60
C GLN A 16 7.02 -0.96 24.22
N ILE A 17 6.71 -1.68 23.12
CA ILE A 17 6.91 -1.19 21.74
C ILE A 17 5.99 0.01 21.45
N ILE A 18 4.69 -0.13 21.73
CA ILE A 18 3.68 0.90 21.46
C ILE A 18 4.00 2.22 22.19
N ASN A 19 4.68 2.15 23.35
CA ASN A 19 5.00 3.31 24.14
C ASN A 19 6.30 4.01 23.75
N THR A 20 7.05 3.52 22.78
CA THR A 20 8.19 4.25 22.21
C THR A 20 7.72 5.48 21.43
N SER A 21 8.57 6.52 21.35
CA SER A 21 8.30 7.68 20.49
C SER A 21 8.25 7.30 19.02
N ILE A 22 9.08 6.34 18.65
CA ILE A 22 9.19 5.73 17.32
C ILE A 22 7.83 5.14 16.88
N PHE A 23 7.20 4.30 17.70
CA PHE A 23 5.89 3.74 17.35
C PHE A 23 4.79 4.79 17.38
N LYS A 24 4.83 5.70 18.37
CA LYS A 24 3.84 6.80 18.49
C LYS A 24 3.84 7.76 17.30
N ARG A 25 4.93 7.85 16.54
CA ARG A 25 5.02 8.60 15.29
C ARG A 25 3.91 8.22 14.32
N LEU A 26 3.51 6.94 14.26
CA LEU A 26 2.43 6.47 13.38
C LEU A 26 1.08 7.16 13.62
N LYS A 27 0.87 7.81 14.78
CA LYS A 27 -0.31 8.66 15.04
C LYS A 27 -0.35 9.90 14.16
N GLY A 28 0.79 10.33 13.65
CA GLY A 28 0.92 11.48 12.75
C GLY A 28 1.03 11.10 11.28
N ILE A 29 0.75 9.85 10.90
CA ILE A 29 0.77 9.38 9.50
C ILE A 29 -0.60 8.83 9.13
N LYS A 30 -1.28 9.51 8.21
CA LYS A 30 -2.58 9.07 7.69
C LYS A 30 -2.42 7.80 6.85
N GLN A 31 -3.28 6.81 7.11
CA GLN A 31 -3.30 5.53 6.39
C GLN A 31 -3.51 5.71 4.89
N LEU A 32 -4.43 6.60 4.52
CA LEU A 32 -4.91 6.76 3.15
C LEU A 32 -4.34 7.99 2.42
N GLY A 33 -3.23 8.56 2.92
CA GLY A 33 -2.59 9.71 2.27
C GLY A 33 -3.54 10.89 2.12
N THR A 34 -3.77 11.35 0.88
CA THR A 34 -4.61 12.52 0.58
C THR A 34 -6.10 12.21 0.41
N VAL A 35 -6.55 10.97 0.65
CA VAL A 35 -7.98 10.60 0.52
C VAL A 35 -8.89 11.49 1.36
N HIS A 36 -8.43 11.97 2.50
CA HIS A 36 -9.17 12.90 3.37
C HIS A 36 -9.53 14.23 2.69
N GLU A 37 -8.84 14.63 1.64
CA GLU A 37 -9.17 15.81 0.84
C GLU A 37 -10.51 15.68 0.08
N VAL A 38 -10.95 14.44 -0.13
CA VAL A 38 -12.21 14.12 -0.82
C VAL A 38 -13.20 13.44 0.15
N PHE A 39 -12.70 12.59 1.04
CA PHE A 39 -13.46 11.87 2.06
C PHE A 39 -13.00 12.35 3.44
N PRO A 40 -13.59 13.39 4.03
CA PRO A 40 -13.08 14.03 5.25
C PRO A 40 -12.97 13.10 6.46
N THR A 41 -13.69 11.98 6.47
CA THR A 41 -13.63 10.95 7.53
C THR A 41 -12.46 9.98 7.38
N GLY A 42 -11.75 10.00 6.23
CA GLY A 42 -10.59 9.16 5.93
C GLY A 42 -9.30 9.62 6.62
N GLU A 43 -9.37 9.94 7.92
CA GLU A 43 -8.25 10.50 8.70
C GLU A 43 -7.61 9.51 9.68
N HIS A 44 -8.01 8.25 9.66
CA HIS A 44 -7.38 7.24 10.51
C HIS A 44 -5.90 7.04 10.16
N THR A 45 -5.14 6.61 11.14
CA THR A 45 -3.68 6.62 11.06
C THR A 45 -3.10 5.21 11.01
N ARG A 46 -1.85 5.09 10.58
CA ARG A 46 -1.07 3.86 10.63
C ARG A 46 -1.01 3.26 12.03
N PHE A 47 -1.07 4.08 13.07
CA PHE A 47 -1.10 3.62 14.46
C PHE A 47 -2.27 2.69 14.76
N THR A 48 -3.48 3.07 14.37
CA THR A 48 -4.68 2.25 14.63
C THR A 48 -4.72 1.02 13.76
N HIS A 49 -4.25 1.11 12.51
CA HIS A 49 -4.09 -0.02 11.61
C HIS A 49 -3.09 -1.05 12.15
N SER A 50 -1.89 -0.63 12.55
CA SER A 50 -0.88 -1.52 13.13
C SER A 50 -1.39 -2.30 14.35
N LEU A 51 -2.19 -1.64 15.22
CA LEU A 51 -2.85 -2.33 16.34
C LEU A 51 -3.87 -3.37 15.87
N GLY A 52 -4.63 -3.05 14.83
CA GLY A 52 -5.63 -3.95 14.26
C GLY A 52 -5.00 -5.14 13.54
N THR A 53 -3.94 -4.92 12.80
CA THR A 53 -3.17 -5.97 12.12
C THR A 53 -2.57 -6.95 13.13
N MET A 54 -1.94 -6.44 14.20
CA MET A 54 -1.47 -7.25 15.32
C MET A 54 -2.59 -8.09 15.94
N HIS A 55 -3.75 -7.47 16.24
CA HIS A 55 -4.88 -8.18 16.83
C HIS A 55 -5.42 -9.27 15.89
N THR A 56 -5.52 -9.02 14.60
CA THR A 56 -5.97 -9.99 13.61
C THR A 56 -4.94 -11.12 13.45
N ALA A 57 -3.64 -10.82 13.52
CA ALA A 57 -2.57 -11.81 13.55
C ALA A 57 -2.70 -12.76 14.74
N ARG A 58 -2.96 -12.23 15.95
CA ARG A 58 -3.27 -13.02 17.16
C ARG A 58 -4.40 -14.00 16.91
N LYS A 59 -5.51 -13.52 16.38
CA LYS A 59 -6.69 -14.34 16.07
C LYS A 59 -6.38 -15.48 15.11
N TRP A 60 -5.58 -15.19 14.07
CA TRP A 60 -5.16 -16.23 13.13
C TRP A 60 -4.22 -17.24 13.78
N CYS A 61 -3.26 -16.79 14.58
CA CYS A 61 -2.36 -17.68 15.31
C CYS A 61 -3.12 -18.60 16.28
N GLU A 62 -4.09 -18.07 17.03
CA GLU A 62 -4.98 -18.83 17.89
C GLU A 62 -5.77 -19.88 17.08
N ALA A 63 -6.39 -19.48 15.97
CA ALA A 63 -7.17 -20.37 15.10
C ALA A 63 -6.33 -21.48 14.46
N LEU A 64 -5.06 -21.20 14.14
CA LEU A 64 -4.10 -22.14 13.55
C LEU A 64 -3.32 -22.93 14.59
N GLN A 65 -3.51 -22.65 15.89
CA GLN A 65 -2.82 -23.29 17.02
C GLN A 65 -1.29 -23.16 16.90
N VAL A 66 -0.83 -21.94 16.61
CA VAL A 66 0.59 -21.60 16.52
C VAL A 66 1.25 -21.73 17.89
N ASP A 67 2.52 -22.14 17.91
CA ASP A 67 3.31 -22.17 19.13
C ASP A 67 3.35 -20.77 19.78
N PRO A 68 3.22 -20.66 21.13
CA PRO A 68 3.13 -19.36 21.80
C PRO A 68 4.31 -18.41 21.52
N LYS A 69 5.53 -18.94 21.33
CA LYS A 69 6.70 -18.10 21.01
C LYS A 69 6.61 -17.54 19.59
N ASP A 70 6.26 -18.37 18.61
CA ASP A 70 6.10 -17.93 17.23
C ASP A 70 4.89 -16.99 17.10
N GLN A 71 3.80 -17.24 17.85
CA GLN A 71 2.64 -16.35 17.92
C GLN A 71 3.04 -14.95 18.38
N GLU A 72 3.80 -14.80 19.47
CA GLU A 72 4.29 -13.51 19.96
C GLU A 72 5.08 -12.76 18.86
N LEU A 73 5.97 -13.47 18.15
CA LEU A 73 6.78 -12.86 17.09
C LEU A 73 5.95 -12.44 15.86
N VAL A 74 4.95 -13.23 15.49
CA VAL A 74 4.00 -12.89 14.42
C VAL A 74 3.16 -11.68 14.82
N GLU A 75 2.70 -11.59 16.06
CA GLU A 75 1.98 -10.42 16.58
C GLU A 75 2.85 -9.16 16.53
N ILE A 76 4.12 -9.25 16.95
CA ILE A 76 5.07 -8.12 16.88
C ILE A 76 5.35 -7.73 15.41
N ALA A 77 5.49 -8.71 14.51
CA ALA A 77 5.64 -8.42 13.08
C ALA A 77 4.42 -7.65 12.54
N GLY A 78 3.20 -8.08 12.87
CA GLY A 78 1.97 -7.37 12.50
C GLY A 78 1.86 -5.98 13.12
N LEU A 79 2.34 -5.80 14.36
CA LEU A 79 2.39 -4.49 15.01
C LEU A 79 3.36 -3.52 14.30
N CYS A 80 4.50 -4.03 13.83
CA CYS A 80 5.62 -3.21 13.37
C CYS A 80 5.75 -3.13 11.85
N HIS A 81 4.93 -3.84 11.06
CA HIS A 81 5.10 -3.95 9.60
C HIS A 81 5.09 -2.60 8.87
N ASP A 82 4.40 -1.61 9.42
CA ASP A 82 4.19 -0.28 8.84
C ASP A 82 5.06 0.83 9.44
N LEU A 83 5.98 0.51 10.37
CA LEU A 83 6.85 1.51 11.02
C LEU A 83 7.66 2.35 10.01
N GLY A 84 8.00 1.77 8.88
CA GLY A 84 8.82 2.38 7.84
C GLY A 84 8.09 3.38 6.94
N HIS A 85 6.78 3.47 6.99
CA HIS A 85 6.06 4.42 6.16
C HIS A 85 6.47 5.87 6.43
N GLY A 86 6.61 6.64 5.34
CA GLY A 86 6.79 8.09 5.38
C GLY A 86 5.46 8.85 5.47
N PRO A 87 5.51 10.17 5.54
CA PRO A 87 4.34 11.03 5.55
C PRO A 87 3.37 10.70 4.39
N PHE A 88 2.07 10.72 4.68
CA PHE A 88 1.03 10.38 3.71
C PHE A 88 1.17 8.98 3.09
N SER A 89 1.86 8.06 3.78
CA SER A 89 1.92 6.63 3.42
C SER A 89 2.52 6.37 2.02
N HIS A 90 1.88 5.59 1.16
CA HIS A 90 2.38 5.26 -0.19
C HIS A 90 2.63 6.46 -1.10
N LEU A 91 2.02 7.61 -0.81
CA LEU A 91 2.29 8.82 -1.59
C LEU A 91 3.74 9.32 -1.40
N TRP A 92 4.31 9.09 -0.20
CA TRP A 92 5.70 9.40 0.07
C TRP A 92 6.68 8.57 -0.77
N GLU A 93 6.34 7.32 -1.08
CA GLU A 93 7.15 6.47 -1.97
C GLU A 93 7.23 7.05 -3.39
N GLN A 94 6.11 7.57 -3.89
CA GLN A 94 6.10 8.26 -5.19
C GLN A 94 6.98 9.50 -5.15
N PHE A 95 6.87 10.32 -4.11
CA PHE A 95 7.71 11.51 -3.93
C PHE A 95 9.20 11.16 -3.87
N VAL A 96 9.58 10.17 -3.08
CA VAL A 96 11.00 9.74 -2.96
C VAL A 96 11.52 9.23 -4.30
N ARG A 97 10.74 8.45 -5.03
CA ARG A 97 11.12 7.93 -6.35
C ARG A 97 11.34 9.04 -7.39
N GLU A 98 10.51 10.07 -7.37
CA GLU A 98 10.65 11.22 -8.28
C GLU A 98 11.77 12.16 -7.84
N GLY A 99 11.92 12.41 -6.55
CA GLY A 99 12.92 13.35 -5.98
C GLY A 99 14.32 12.74 -5.83
N ASN A 100 14.43 11.40 -5.82
CA ASN A 100 15.71 10.69 -5.73
C ASN A 100 15.70 9.40 -6.58
N PRO A 101 15.70 9.51 -7.91
CA PRO A 101 15.49 8.36 -8.82
C PRO A 101 16.53 7.25 -8.73
N ASN A 102 17.70 7.56 -8.19
CA ASN A 102 18.80 6.59 -8.03
C ASN A 102 18.70 5.77 -6.73
N PHE A 103 17.73 6.06 -5.88
CA PHE A 103 17.54 5.38 -4.61
C PHE A 103 16.24 4.57 -4.63
N GLN A 104 16.39 3.24 -4.58
CA GLN A 104 15.24 2.35 -4.38
C GLN A 104 14.97 2.24 -2.88
N TRP A 105 13.76 2.60 -2.49
CA TRP A 105 13.31 2.56 -1.12
C TRP A 105 12.03 1.75 -0.99
N GLU A 106 12.02 0.86 0.00
CA GLU A 106 10.88 0.04 0.37
C GLU A 106 10.58 0.27 1.85
N HIS A 107 9.33 0.54 2.18
CA HIS A 107 8.93 0.83 3.56
C HIS A 107 9.04 -0.42 4.45
N GLU A 108 8.95 -1.62 3.91
CA GLU A 108 9.10 -2.87 4.66
C GLU A 108 10.50 -3.02 5.27
N GLU A 109 11.55 -2.78 4.47
CA GLU A 109 12.93 -2.79 4.98
C GLU A 109 13.16 -1.69 6.03
N SER A 110 12.60 -0.51 5.80
CA SER A 110 12.65 0.58 6.77
C SER A 110 11.85 0.26 8.04
N SER A 111 10.75 -0.49 7.95
CA SER A 111 9.97 -0.93 9.11
C SER A 111 10.81 -1.78 10.07
N TYR A 112 11.55 -2.74 9.54
CA TYR A 112 12.46 -3.53 10.34
C TYR A 112 13.55 -2.71 11.00
N LYS A 113 14.21 -1.82 10.25
CA LYS A 113 15.29 -0.98 10.78
C LYS A 113 14.80 0.03 11.82
N ILE A 114 13.61 0.58 11.63
CA ILE A 114 12.97 1.48 12.62
C ILE A 114 12.53 0.71 13.87
N LEU A 115 12.16 -0.57 13.78
CA LEU A 115 11.97 -1.42 14.95
C LEU A 115 13.26 -1.52 15.79
N LEU A 116 14.43 -1.63 15.15
CA LEU A 116 15.71 -1.63 15.89
C LEU A 116 15.93 -0.33 16.66
N LEU A 117 15.59 0.83 16.09
CA LEU A 117 15.62 2.11 16.81
C LEU A 117 14.66 2.15 18.00
N ALA A 118 13.49 1.52 17.88
CA ALA A 118 12.54 1.41 19.01
C ALA A 118 13.11 0.56 20.15
N ILE A 119 13.87 -0.50 19.82
CA ILE A 119 14.57 -1.34 20.81
C ILE A 119 15.70 -0.55 21.48
N GLU A 120 16.46 0.22 20.73
CA GLU A 120 17.49 1.12 21.28
C GLU A 120 16.88 2.19 22.22
N GLU A 121 15.71 2.75 21.84
CA GLU A 121 14.99 3.71 22.69
C GLU A 121 14.52 3.08 24.00
N ASN A 122 14.08 1.83 23.97
CA ASN A 122 13.51 1.15 25.14
C ASN A 122 14.16 -0.22 25.40
N PRO A 123 15.20 -0.29 26.25
CA PRO A 123 15.91 -1.53 26.57
C PRO A 123 15.07 -2.61 27.29
N LYS A 124 13.80 -2.32 27.63
CA LYS A 124 12.87 -3.33 28.16
C LYS A 124 12.30 -4.25 27.05
N ILE A 125 12.39 -3.83 25.80
CA ILE A 125 12.02 -4.66 24.65
C ILE A 125 13.11 -5.71 24.49
N LYS A 126 12.78 -6.97 24.81
CA LYS A 126 13.72 -8.09 24.80
C LYS A 126 13.37 -9.03 23.63
N LEU A 127 14.11 -8.88 22.53
CA LEU A 127 14.09 -9.74 21.36
C LEU A 127 15.53 -10.13 21.05
N ASP A 128 15.79 -11.41 20.85
CA ASP A 128 17.13 -11.87 20.46
C ASP A 128 17.32 -11.76 18.93
N GLU A 129 18.53 -12.06 18.45
CA GLU A 129 18.88 -11.95 17.03
C GLU A 129 18.03 -12.89 16.15
N ASN A 130 17.67 -14.10 16.65
CA ASN A 130 16.83 -15.04 15.91
C ASN A 130 15.38 -14.55 15.84
N ASP A 131 14.86 -13.97 16.94
CA ASP A 131 13.55 -13.35 17.00
C ASP A 131 13.46 -12.20 15.97
N LEU A 132 14.46 -11.33 15.95
CA LEU A 132 14.54 -10.18 15.04
C LEU A 132 14.68 -10.63 13.58
N PHE A 133 15.45 -11.68 13.32
CA PHE A 133 15.60 -12.21 11.98
C PHE A 133 14.29 -12.79 11.46
N PHE A 134 13.54 -13.51 12.30
CA PHE A 134 12.22 -14.04 11.94
C PHE A 134 11.21 -12.91 11.71
N ILE A 135 11.16 -11.90 12.59
CA ILE A 135 10.31 -10.72 12.40
C ILE A 135 10.63 -10.01 11.07
N LYS A 136 11.91 -9.87 10.74
CA LYS A 136 12.34 -9.31 9.45
C LYS A 136 11.76 -10.09 8.28
N GLU A 137 11.88 -11.41 8.27
CA GLU A 137 11.34 -12.24 7.19
C GLU A 137 9.80 -12.19 7.10
N LEU A 138 9.10 -12.04 8.24
CA LEU A 138 7.65 -11.87 8.26
C LEU A 138 7.20 -10.54 7.63
N ILE A 139 7.96 -9.47 7.84
CA ILE A 139 7.65 -8.13 7.33
C ILE A 139 8.09 -7.99 5.85
N CYS A 140 9.36 -8.25 5.57
CA CYS A 140 9.96 -7.98 4.26
C CYS A 140 9.69 -9.10 3.24
N GLY A 141 9.42 -10.32 3.72
CA GLY A 141 9.39 -11.54 2.91
C GLY A 141 10.77 -12.20 2.80
N GLY A 142 10.82 -13.34 2.11
CA GLY A 142 12.05 -14.10 1.91
C GLY A 142 13.02 -13.41 0.96
N SER A 143 14.29 -13.60 1.20
CA SER A 143 15.38 -12.86 0.52
C SER A 143 15.74 -13.37 -0.88
N ASP A 144 15.19 -14.51 -1.34
CA ASP A 144 15.66 -15.15 -2.58
C ASP A 144 14.52 -15.91 -3.26
N ILE A 145 13.87 -15.24 -4.22
CA ILE A 145 12.77 -15.82 -5.01
C ILE A 145 13.28 -16.93 -5.96
N GLU A 146 14.58 -16.98 -6.23
CA GLU A 146 15.22 -18.01 -7.08
C GLU A 146 15.57 -19.29 -6.29
N SER A 147 15.51 -19.27 -4.96
CA SER A 147 15.74 -20.48 -4.14
C SER A 147 14.45 -21.31 -4.06
N ALA A 148 14.59 -22.63 -3.99
CA ALA A 148 13.47 -23.55 -3.81
C ALA A 148 12.63 -23.21 -2.57
N TYR A 149 13.24 -22.60 -1.54
CA TYR A 149 12.59 -22.12 -0.32
C TYR A 149 13.27 -20.82 0.15
N PRO A 150 12.57 -19.66 0.15
CA PRO A 150 13.19 -18.33 0.29
C PRO A 150 13.42 -17.88 1.74
N TYR A 151 12.99 -18.64 2.75
CA TYR A 151 13.05 -18.27 4.16
C TYR A 151 14.12 -19.09 4.91
N LYS A 152 14.72 -18.50 5.95
CA LYS A 152 15.83 -19.11 6.71
C LYS A 152 15.54 -19.23 8.21
N ALA A 153 14.71 -18.35 8.76
CA ALA A 153 14.40 -18.36 10.19
C ALA A 153 13.52 -19.55 10.62
N ARG A 154 12.65 -20.02 9.71
CA ARG A 154 11.81 -21.21 9.94
C ARG A 154 11.83 -22.09 8.70
N GLY A 155 11.78 -23.41 8.89
CA GLY A 155 11.76 -24.41 7.83
C GLY A 155 10.41 -24.50 7.09
N PRO A 156 10.35 -25.34 6.02
CA PRO A 156 9.15 -25.52 5.19
C PRO A 156 7.90 -25.95 5.96
N GLU A 157 8.08 -26.64 7.08
CA GLU A 157 7.01 -27.06 7.98
C GLU A 157 6.33 -25.91 8.72
N HIS A 158 6.96 -24.72 8.73
CA HIS A 158 6.44 -23.49 9.34
C HIS A 158 6.11 -22.40 8.31
N PHE A 159 6.12 -22.73 7.01
CA PHE A 159 5.88 -21.74 5.95
C PHE A 159 4.55 -20.98 6.13
N TYR A 160 3.52 -21.60 6.68
CA TYR A 160 2.23 -20.97 6.94
C TYR A 160 2.32 -19.71 7.82
N LEU A 161 3.37 -19.55 8.63
CA LEU A 161 3.59 -18.34 9.42
C LEU A 161 3.86 -17.12 8.54
N TYR A 162 4.59 -17.31 7.43
CA TYR A 162 4.88 -16.26 6.46
C TYR A 162 3.67 -15.86 5.60
N GLU A 163 2.60 -16.66 5.64
CA GLU A 163 1.33 -16.32 4.97
C GLU A 163 0.42 -15.43 5.84
N ILE A 164 0.76 -15.19 7.12
CA ILE A 164 -0.11 -14.46 8.05
C ILE A 164 0.00 -12.95 7.83
N ILE A 165 1.22 -12.37 7.84
CA ILE A 165 1.45 -10.91 7.82
C ILE A 165 1.51 -10.34 6.40
N SER A 166 2.28 -10.99 5.52
CA SER A 166 2.53 -10.52 4.15
C SER A 166 2.53 -11.70 3.18
N ASN A 167 1.35 -12.13 2.75
CA ASN A 167 1.20 -13.29 1.88
C ASN A 167 1.52 -12.95 0.43
N LYS A 168 2.78 -13.09 0.03
CA LYS A 168 3.25 -12.78 -1.34
C LYS A 168 2.68 -13.72 -2.43
N ILE A 169 2.08 -14.88 -2.04
CA ILE A 169 1.52 -15.84 -3.01
C ILE A 169 0.07 -15.51 -3.36
N THR A 170 -0.77 -15.37 -2.34
CA THR A 170 -2.23 -15.20 -2.53
C THR A 170 -2.69 -13.77 -2.27
N GLY A 171 -1.90 -12.97 -1.58
CA GLY A 171 -2.29 -11.65 -1.11
C GLY A 171 -3.46 -11.68 -0.10
N ILE A 172 -3.71 -12.82 0.54
CA ILE A 172 -4.65 -12.94 1.66
C ILE A 172 -3.86 -13.01 2.95
N ASP A 173 -3.87 -11.93 3.69
CA ASP A 173 -3.13 -11.70 4.92
C ASP A 173 -3.92 -10.85 5.91
N VAL A 174 -3.44 -10.76 7.12
CA VAL A 174 -4.12 -10.04 8.21
C VAL A 174 -4.04 -8.52 8.03
N ASP A 175 -3.01 -8.02 7.34
CA ASP A 175 -2.91 -6.62 6.92
C ASP A 175 -4.13 -6.24 6.09
N LYS A 176 -4.41 -7.03 5.05
CA LYS A 176 -5.57 -6.81 4.17
C LYS A 176 -6.90 -6.91 4.92
N PHE A 177 -7.00 -7.80 5.88
CA PHE A 177 -8.21 -7.97 6.70
C PHE A 177 -8.48 -6.74 7.57
N ASP A 178 -7.43 -6.15 8.17
CA ASP A 178 -7.63 -4.95 8.97
C ASP A 178 -7.94 -3.75 8.09
N TYR A 179 -7.08 -3.44 7.07
CA TYR A 179 -7.26 -2.19 6.37
C TYR A 179 -8.57 -2.13 5.59
N LEU A 180 -9.03 -3.21 4.95
CA LEU A 180 -10.29 -3.20 4.23
C LEU A 180 -11.47 -2.89 5.16
N ALA A 181 -11.51 -3.53 6.33
CA ALA A 181 -12.57 -3.28 7.31
C ALA A 181 -12.49 -1.87 7.92
N ARG A 182 -11.27 -1.39 8.17
CA ARG A 182 -11.00 -0.08 8.77
C ARG A 182 -11.30 1.06 7.83
N ASP A 183 -10.85 0.95 6.59
CA ASP A 183 -11.04 1.97 5.55
C ASP A 183 -12.51 2.10 5.19
N ASP A 184 -13.21 0.98 4.99
CA ASP A 184 -14.65 0.99 4.72
C ASP A 184 -15.42 1.70 5.83
N LYS A 185 -15.09 1.40 7.07
CA LYS A 185 -15.73 2.02 8.23
C LYS A 185 -15.41 3.51 8.37
N ALA A 186 -14.20 3.92 8.01
CA ALA A 186 -13.78 5.31 8.05
C ALA A 186 -14.37 6.13 6.90
N LEU A 187 -14.45 5.56 5.70
CA LEU A 187 -14.84 6.28 4.49
C LEU A 187 -16.36 6.36 4.28
N PHE A 188 -17.12 5.34 4.74
CA PHE A 188 -18.52 5.23 4.38
C PHE A 188 -19.44 5.13 5.61
N ASN A 189 -20.52 5.88 5.58
CA ASN A 189 -21.53 5.84 6.63
C ASN A 189 -22.28 4.48 6.67
N LYS A 190 -22.43 3.84 5.50
CA LYS A 190 -22.91 2.46 5.37
C LYS A 190 -21.82 1.65 4.72
N SER A 191 -21.47 0.53 5.36
CA SER A 191 -20.44 -0.37 4.83
C SER A 191 -20.72 -0.74 3.36
N GLN A 192 -19.73 -0.55 2.52
CA GLN A 192 -19.68 -1.03 1.14
C GLN A 192 -19.18 -2.47 1.09
N ILE A 193 -18.38 -2.85 2.07
CA ILE A 193 -17.82 -4.20 2.21
C ILE A 193 -18.91 -5.16 2.69
N LYS A 194 -19.03 -6.28 1.99
CA LYS A 194 -19.98 -7.35 2.30
C LYS A 194 -19.34 -8.58 2.93
N PHE A 195 -18.02 -8.61 3.01
CA PHE A 195 -17.29 -9.71 3.60
C PHE A 195 -17.20 -9.55 5.12
N ASP A 196 -17.46 -10.63 5.84
CA ASP A 196 -17.34 -10.67 7.29
C ASP A 196 -15.94 -11.09 7.73
N TYR A 197 -15.03 -10.10 7.83
CA TYR A 197 -13.63 -10.29 8.21
C TYR A 197 -13.48 -10.87 9.62
N VAL A 198 -14.33 -10.44 10.55
CA VAL A 198 -14.31 -10.93 11.94
C VAL A 198 -14.60 -12.41 11.99
N ARG A 199 -15.67 -12.84 11.31
CA ARG A 199 -16.07 -14.25 11.28
C ARG A 199 -14.96 -15.19 10.76
N LEU A 200 -14.22 -14.78 9.74
CA LEU A 200 -13.14 -15.62 9.22
C LEU A 200 -11.97 -15.67 10.20
N SER A 201 -11.60 -14.55 10.79
CA SER A 201 -10.50 -14.46 11.74
C SER A 201 -10.78 -15.22 13.05
N ASP A 202 -12.03 -15.25 13.52
CA ASP A 202 -12.42 -15.88 14.77
C ASP A 202 -12.75 -17.38 14.65
N SER A 203 -12.60 -17.98 13.48
CA SER A 203 -13.10 -19.35 13.27
C SER A 203 -12.01 -20.36 12.99
N GLU A 204 -11.62 -21.10 14.03
CA GLU A 204 -10.78 -22.33 13.95
C GLU A 204 -11.30 -23.37 12.94
N LYS A 205 -12.58 -23.25 12.53
CA LYS A 205 -13.22 -24.17 11.58
C LYS A 205 -13.08 -23.72 10.13
N LEU A 206 -12.52 -22.52 9.88
CA LEU A 206 -12.40 -21.96 8.55
C LEU A 206 -10.96 -21.94 8.04
N LEU A 207 -9.97 -21.83 8.95
CA LEU A 207 -8.55 -21.89 8.65
C LEU A 207 -7.94 -23.21 9.11
N LYS A 208 -6.98 -23.72 8.38
CA LYS A 208 -6.24 -24.95 8.73
C LYS A 208 -4.87 -24.94 8.08
N VAL A 209 -3.88 -25.48 8.79
CA VAL A 209 -2.57 -25.79 8.20
C VAL A 209 -2.61 -27.16 7.52
N VAL A 210 -2.23 -27.22 6.25
CA VAL A 210 -2.16 -28.44 5.44
C VAL A 210 -0.85 -28.52 4.68
N GLU A 211 -0.44 -29.72 4.27
CA GLU A 211 0.64 -29.88 3.30
C GLU A 211 0.17 -29.48 1.90
N GLY A 212 1.01 -28.77 1.17
CA GLY A 212 0.73 -28.35 -0.18
C GLY A 212 1.99 -27.87 -0.91
N LYS A 213 1.91 -27.74 -2.24
CA LYS A 213 2.98 -27.13 -3.03
C LYS A 213 3.11 -25.64 -2.70
N LEU A 214 4.35 -25.15 -2.68
CA LEU A 214 4.61 -23.71 -2.54
C LEU A 214 4.03 -22.95 -3.73
N PHE A 215 4.29 -23.39 -4.96
CA PHE A 215 3.75 -22.83 -6.19
C PHE A 215 2.89 -23.87 -6.93
N LYS A 216 1.70 -23.48 -7.38
CA LYS A 216 0.71 -24.36 -8.00
C LYS A 216 1.22 -25.00 -9.30
N ASP A 217 1.81 -24.19 -10.17
CA ASP A 217 2.08 -24.56 -11.57
C ASP A 217 3.52 -25.08 -11.79
N GLU A 218 4.37 -25.06 -10.78
CA GLU A 218 5.75 -25.56 -10.85
C GLU A 218 5.82 -27.06 -10.57
N LYS A 219 6.42 -27.84 -11.50
CA LYS A 219 6.55 -29.30 -11.37
C LYS A 219 7.38 -29.71 -10.14
N GLU A 220 8.45 -28.96 -9.86
CA GLU A 220 9.42 -29.21 -8.78
C GLU A 220 9.22 -28.29 -7.55
N SER A 221 8.03 -27.70 -7.42
CA SER A 221 7.72 -26.86 -6.27
C SER A 221 7.85 -27.65 -4.95
N PRO A 222 8.56 -27.11 -3.95
CA PRO A 222 8.70 -27.77 -2.66
C PRO A 222 7.34 -27.96 -1.98
N VAL A 223 7.22 -29.06 -1.24
CA VAL A 223 6.07 -29.29 -0.37
C VAL A 223 6.32 -28.58 0.95
N VAL A 224 5.39 -27.73 1.34
CA VAL A 224 5.44 -26.92 2.55
C VAL A 224 4.12 -27.03 3.30
N ARG A 225 4.09 -26.59 4.55
CA ARG A 225 2.81 -26.45 5.27
C ARG A 225 2.25 -25.06 5.02
N ARG A 226 1.03 -25.00 4.49
CA ARG A 226 0.35 -23.76 4.06
C ARG A 226 -0.99 -23.57 4.75
N ILE A 227 -1.45 -22.33 4.81
CA ILE A 227 -2.82 -22.01 5.22
C ILE A 227 -3.79 -22.45 4.14
N ALA A 228 -4.73 -23.32 4.50
CA ALA A 228 -5.87 -23.69 3.66
C ALA A 228 -7.17 -23.16 4.26
N ILE A 229 -8.07 -22.75 3.36
CA ILE A 229 -9.36 -22.19 3.72
C ILE A 229 -10.45 -23.21 3.45
N ARG A 230 -11.47 -23.23 4.28
CA ARG A 230 -12.60 -24.12 4.13
C ARG A 230 -13.26 -23.94 2.75
N ASP A 231 -13.49 -25.01 2.02
CA ASP A 231 -14.00 -25.02 0.62
C ASP A 231 -15.32 -24.26 0.43
N LYS A 232 -16.17 -24.19 1.44
CA LYS A 232 -17.40 -23.39 1.42
C LYS A 232 -17.17 -21.88 1.34
N GLU A 233 -15.95 -21.39 1.70
CA GLU A 233 -15.59 -19.98 1.76
C GLU A 233 -15.00 -19.45 0.44
N VAL A 234 -14.98 -20.21 -0.63
CA VAL A 234 -14.46 -19.77 -1.95
C VAL A 234 -15.10 -18.46 -2.40
N ARG A 235 -16.42 -18.32 -2.25
CA ARG A 235 -17.14 -17.07 -2.58
C ARG A 235 -16.74 -15.91 -1.67
N SER A 236 -16.50 -16.20 -0.41
CA SER A 236 -16.03 -15.21 0.56
C SER A 236 -14.63 -14.70 0.18
N MET A 237 -13.73 -15.59 -0.23
CA MET A 237 -12.39 -15.20 -0.70
C MET A 237 -12.46 -14.35 -1.96
N GLN A 238 -13.28 -14.73 -2.92
CA GLN A 238 -13.50 -13.93 -4.13
C GLN A 238 -14.04 -12.52 -3.77
N LYS A 239 -14.93 -12.44 -2.77
CA LYS A 239 -15.52 -11.19 -2.33
C LYS A 239 -14.50 -10.22 -1.75
N ILE A 240 -13.47 -10.70 -1.03
CA ILE A 240 -12.38 -9.85 -0.51
C ILE A 240 -11.73 -9.04 -1.63
N PHE A 241 -11.42 -9.68 -2.76
CA PHE A 241 -10.77 -9.01 -3.89
C PHE A 241 -11.73 -8.05 -4.62
N GLN A 242 -13.02 -8.38 -4.66
CA GLN A 242 -14.05 -7.48 -5.18
C GLN A 242 -14.20 -6.24 -4.29
N ASP A 243 -14.29 -6.42 -2.97
CA ASP A 243 -14.39 -5.34 -2.00
C ASP A 243 -13.16 -4.42 -2.08
N ARG A 244 -11.96 -5.01 -2.21
CA ARG A 244 -10.73 -4.25 -2.45
C ARG A 244 -10.79 -3.43 -3.74
N SER A 245 -11.22 -4.05 -4.84
CA SER A 245 -11.36 -3.36 -6.12
C SER A 245 -12.36 -2.21 -6.04
N GLU A 246 -13.47 -2.40 -5.34
CA GLU A 246 -14.50 -1.38 -5.13
C GLU A 246 -13.96 -0.19 -4.32
N LEU A 247 -13.20 -0.44 -3.24
CA LEU A 247 -12.53 0.62 -2.47
C LEU A 247 -11.48 1.36 -3.30
N HIS A 248 -10.73 0.64 -4.16
CA HIS A 248 -9.81 1.28 -5.08
C HIS A 248 -10.52 2.23 -6.04
N GLN A 249 -11.62 1.77 -6.67
CA GLN A 249 -12.37 2.58 -7.63
C GLN A 249 -13.05 3.78 -6.97
N THR A 250 -13.66 3.55 -5.79
CA THR A 250 -14.50 4.56 -5.14
C THR A 250 -13.66 5.59 -4.39
N ALA A 251 -12.58 5.19 -3.73
CA ALA A 251 -11.82 6.06 -2.83
C ALA A 251 -10.34 6.20 -3.20
N TYR A 252 -9.53 5.11 -3.17
CA TYR A 252 -8.07 5.24 -3.28
C TYR A 252 -7.61 5.76 -4.63
N GLN A 253 -8.33 5.40 -5.70
CA GLN A 253 -8.05 5.81 -7.07
C GLN A 253 -9.08 6.84 -7.58
N HIS A 254 -9.82 7.50 -6.69
CA HIS A 254 -10.76 8.54 -7.09
C HIS A 254 -10.01 9.66 -7.83
N LYS A 255 -10.53 10.12 -8.99
CA LYS A 255 -9.88 11.12 -9.84
C LYS A 255 -9.38 12.33 -9.05
N THR A 256 -10.23 12.90 -8.20
CA THR A 256 -9.88 14.10 -7.41
C THR A 256 -8.80 13.80 -6.37
N VAL A 257 -8.81 12.61 -5.76
CA VAL A 257 -7.72 12.17 -4.85
C VAL A 257 -6.40 12.14 -5.62
N LYS A 258 -6.37 11.58 -6.82
CA LYS A 258 -5.16 11.53 -7.66
C LYS A 258 -4.66 12.90 -8.09
N ILE A 259 -5.56 13.86 -8.26
CA ILE A 259 -5.16 15.26 -8.49
C ILE A 259 -4.47 15.82 -7.25
N PHE A 260 -5.03 15.61 -6.05
CA PHE A 260 -4.37 16.00 -4.81
C PHE A 260 -3.04 15.28 -4.61
N ASP A 261 -2.97 13.96 -4.81
CA ASP A 261 -1.72 13.20 -4.78
C ASP A 261 -0.63 13.88 -5.61
N ARG A 262 -0.95 14.25 -6.85
CA ARG A 262 0.02 14.92 -7.73
C ARG A 262 0.41 16.31 -7.20
N MET A 263 -0.52 17.08 -6.68
CA MET A 263 -0.24 18.40 -6.11
C MET A 263 0.66 18.30 -4.86
N TYR A 264 0.44 17.32 -4.00
CA TYR A 264 1.27 17.08 -2.81
C TYR A 264 2.68 16.62 -3.20
N VAL A 265 2.82 15.74 -4.19
CA VAL A 265 4.16 15.34 -4.69
C VAL A 265 4.88 16.55 -5.28
N ASP A 266 4.22 17.35 -6.12
CA ASP A 266 4.82 18.59 -6.69
C ASP A 266 5.22 19.58 -5.58
N LEU A 267 4.38 19.74 -4.55
CA LEU A 267 4.65 20.56 -3.37
C LEU A 267 5.95 20.13 -2.66
N TRP A 268 6.09 18.84 -2.41
CA TRP A 268 7.28 18.32 -1.73
C TRP A 268 8.53 18.36 -2.60
N LEU A 269 8.40 18.16 -3.92
CA LEU A 269 9.52 18.34 -4.86
C LEU A 269 10.03 19.78 -4.86
N LEU A 270 9.13 20.78 -4.84
CA LEU A 270 9.49 22.19 -4.73
C LEU A 270 10.17 22.53 -3.40
N ALA A 271 9.87 21.80 -2.33
CA ALA A 271 10.40 22.04 -0.99
C ALA A 271 11.66 21.21 -0.67
N SER A 272 11.91 20.12 -1.42
CA SER A 272 12.82 19.06 -1.02
C SER A 272 14.22 19.53 -0.68
N ASP A 273 14.81 20.40 -1.50
CA ASP A 273 16.20 20.83 -1.33
C ASP A 273 16.39 21.86 -0.22
N TYR A 274 15.32 22.51 0.20
CA TYR A 274 15.35 23.60 1.17
C TYR A 274 15.00 23.15 2.58
N ILE A 275 14.26 22.06 2.74
CA ILE A 275 13.94 21.49 4.05
C ILE A 275 14.96 20.38 4.37
N LYS A 276 15.62 20.54 5.52
CA LYS A 276 16.64 19.59 5.99
C LYS A 276 16.19 18.84 7.23
N VAL A 277 16.45 17.54 7.22
CA VAL A 277 16.14 16.61 8.30
C VAL A 277 17.44 16.06 8.85
N SER A 278 17.65 16.16 10.17
CA SER A 278 18.83 15.59 10.80
C SER A 278 18.66 14.08 11.01
N GLY A 279 19.58 13.31 10.50
CA GLY A 279 19.66 11.85 10.68
C GLY A 279 20.68 11.47 11.76
N GLN A 280 21.21 10.25 11.62
CA GLN A 280 22.19 9.68 12.52
C GLN A 280 23.48 10.55 12.56
N ASN A 281 24.06 10.70 13.73
CA ASN A 281 25.27 11.50 13.96
C ASN A 281 25.16 12.97 13.49
N GLY A 282 23.95 13.52 13.40
CA GLY A 282 23.72 14.90 12.97
C GLY A 282 23.88 15.15 11.47
N LYS A 283 24.03 14.11 10.65
CA LYS A 283 24.05 14.25 9.18
C LYS A 283 22.73 14.79 8.69
N MET A 284 22.76 15.78 7.79
CA MET A 284 21.57 16.44 7.26
C MET A 284 21.16 15.85 5.92
N TYR A 285 19.87 15.57 5.76
CA TYR A 285 19.26 15.04 4.54
C TYR A 285 18.22 16.01 4.00
N THR A 286 18.01 16.02 2.68
CA THR A 286 16.84 16.67 2.05
C THR A 286 15.59 15.85 2.32
N LEU A 287 14.39 16.38 2.05
CA LEU A 287 13.19 15.58 2.20
C LEU A 287 13.24 14.29 1.37
N ALA A 288 13.60 14.38 0.08
CA ALA A 288 13.65 13.21 -0.81
C ALA A 288 14.77 12.22 -0.44
N SER A 289 15.82 12.64 0.26
CA SER A 289 16.90 11.77 0.71
C SER A 289 16.75 11.28 2.16
N SER A 290 15.73 11.74 2.88
CA SER A 290 15.51 11.40 4.30
C SER A 290 15.31 9.89 4.53
N CYS A 291 14.77 9.18 3.54
CA CYS A 291 14.59 7.73 3.61
C CYS A 291 15.90 6.92 3.50
N GLN A 292 17.04 7.58 3.26
CA GLN A 292 18.37 6.94 3.31
C GLN A 292 18.89 6.75 4.75
N ASP A 293 18.16 7.28 5.75
CA ASP A 293 18.53 7.24 7.15
C ASP A 293 17.28 7.07 8.00
N GLU A 294 17.22 6.00 8.77
CA GLU A 294 16.05 5.64 9.57
C GLU A 294 15.80 6.65 10.72
N VAL A 295 16.86 7.28 11.25
CA VAL A 295 16.72 8.34 12.25
C VAL A 295 16.10 9.60 11.64
N ALA A 296 16.47 9.94 10.41
CA ALA A 296 15.85 11.05 9.68
C ALA A 296 14.38 10.73 9.38
N LEU A 297 14.10 9.55 8.80
CA LEU A 297 12.74 9.11 8.46
C LEU A 297 11.84 9.06 9.71
N SER A 298 12.34 8.56 10.85
CA SER A 298 11.58 8.45 12.11
C SER A 298 11.12 9.77 12.71
N LYS A 299 11.60 10.91 12.23
CA LYS A 299 11.19 12.26 12.65
C LYS A 299 10.03 12.82 11.83
N LEU A 300 9.74 12.22 10.67
CA LEU A 300 8.79 12.76 9.72
C LEU A 300 7.36 12.27 10.01
N THR A 301 6.44 13.22 10.05
CA THR A 301 4.99 12.99 10.06
C THR A 301 4.34 13.90 9.01
N ASP A 302 3.08 13.65 8.70
CA ASP A 302 2.30 14.48 7.77
C ASP A 302 2.38 15.96 8.19
N ASP A 303 2.03 16.23 9.44
CA ASP A 303 2.03 17.60 9.96
C ASP A 303 3.42 18.23 10.01
N TRP A 304 4.45 17.45 10.34
CA TRP A 304 5.81 17.98 10.39
C TRP A 304 6.24 18.56 9.02
N VAL A 305 6.00 17.80 7.95
CA VAL A 305 6.34 18.23 6.57
C VAL A 305 5.52 19.45 6.17
N MET A 306 4.21 19.40 6.38
CA MET A 306 3.31 20.48 5.96
C MET A 306 3.58 21.78 6.74
N GLN A 307 3.84 21.71 8.04
CA GLN A 307 4.17 22.88 8.86
C GLN A 307 5.56 23.44 8.54
N SER A 308 6.54 22.60 8.20
CA SER A 308 7.85 23.06 7.77
C SER A 308 7.78 23.94 6.51
N ILE A 309 6.87 23.62 5.59
CA ILE A 309 6.63 24.44 4.39
C ILE A 309 5.85 25.70 4.77
N ARG A 310 4.75 25.55 5.52
CA ARG A 310 3.79 26.60 5.83
C ARG A 310 4.42 27.75 6.65
N ASN A 311 5.26 27.42 7.62
CA ASN A 311 5.85 28.35 8.56
C ASN A 311 7.20 28.92 8.10
N SER A 312 7.69 28.54 6.94
CA SER A 312 8.95 29.07 6.41
C SER A 312 8.75 30.45 5.79
N ASP A 313 9.63 31.40 6.11
CA ASP A 313 9.66 32.73 5.54
C ASP A 313 10.70 32.88 4.40
N THR A 314 11.43 31.80 4.05
CA THR A 314 12.45 31.84 3.01
C THR A 314 11.84 32.02 1.63
N GLU A 315 12.46 32.84 0.77
CA GLU A 315 12.03 33.04 -0.60
C GLU A 315 12.10 31.76 -1.43
N ASP A 316 13.07 30.87 -1.15
CA ASP A 316 13.24 29.61 -1.84
C ASP A 316 12.02 28.68 -1.67
N LEU A 317 11.33 28.74 -0.53
CA LEU A 317 10.11 27.96 -0.26
C LEU A 317 8.82 28.67 -0.71
N LYS A 318 8.91 29.88 -1.27
CA LYS A 318 7.74 30.62 -1.75
C LYS A 318 6.92 29.83 -2.79
N PRO A 319 7.52 29.17 -3.82
CA PRO A 319 6.75 28.37 -4.77
C PRO A 319 5.98 27.22 -4.10
N ALA A 320 6.59 26.55 -3.10
CA ALA A 320 5.94 25.50 -2.32
C ALA A 320 4.78 26.08 -1.48
N ARG A 321 4.97 27.22 -0.80
CA ARG A 321 3.90 27.88 -0.04
C ARG A 321 2.75 28.33 -0.93
N ASP A 322 3.04 28.81 -2.12
CA ASP A 322 2.00 29.23 -3.08
C ASP A 322 1.17 28.03 -3.55
N LEU A 323 1.82 26.90 -3.84
CA LEU A 323 1.12 25.66 -4.18
C LEU A 323 0.30 25.12 -2.99
N LEU A 324 0.86 25.18 -1.77
CA LEU A 324 0.13 24.79 -0.56
C LEU A 324 -1.12 25.64 -0.36
N ARG A 325 -1.02 26.96 -0.60
CA ARG A 325 -2.19 27.87 -0.52
C ARG A 325 -3.25 27.49 -1.56
N ARG A 326 -2.86 27.07 -2.76
CA ARG A 326 -3.81 26.58 -3.77
C ARG A 326 -4.53 25.32 -3.30
N ILE A 327 -3.81 24.36 -2.68
CA ILE A 327 -4.39 23.16 -2.07
C ILE A 327 -5.41 23.55 -1.00
N ASP A 328 -5.02 24.41 -0.04
CA ASP A 328 -5.90 24.91 1.03
C ASP A 328 -7.16 25.61 0.49
N GLN A 329 -7.05 26.35 -0.64
CA GLN A 329 -8.16 27.03 -1.32
C GLN A 329 -8.93 26.13 -2.27
N ARG A 330 -8.57 24.86 -2.40
CA ARG A 330 -9.14 23.90 -3.33
C ARG A 330 -9.04 24.31 -4.81
N LYS A 331 -8.01 25.11 -5.17
CA LYS A 331 -7.65 25.46 -6.54
C LYS A 331 -6.75 24.38 -7.13
N ILE A 332 -7.37 23.23 -7.40
CA ILE A 332 -6.67 22.03 -7.84
C ILE A 332 -6.30 22.08 -9.33
N TYR A 333 -5.41 21.19 -9.75
CA TYR A 333 -5.08 21.00 -11.16
C TYR A 333 -6.31 20.56 -11.95
N HIS A 334 -6.41 21.01 -13.20
CA HIS A 334 -7.54 20.71 -14.07
C HIS A 334 -7.26 19.53 -14.98
N SER A 335 -8.14 18.54 -14.99
CA SER A 335 -8.06 17.43 -15.93
C SER A 335 -8.56 17.89 -17.30
N ILE A 336 -7.67 17.88 -18.28
CA ILE A 336 -7.96 18.29 -19.66
C ILE A 336 -8.16 17.11 -20.60
N ALA A 337 -7.73 15.90 -20.22
CA ALA A 337 -8.01 14.67 -20.96
C ALA A 337 -8.10 13.47 -20.01
N HIS A 338 -8.88 12.49 -20.46
CA HIS A 338 -9.03 11.19 -19.81
C HIS A 338 -8.90 10.10 -20.88
N ILE A 339 -7.92 9.22 -20.71
CA ILE A 339 -7.57 8.20 -21.68
C ILE A 339 -7.77 6.83 -21.01
N LYS A 340 -8.59 5.96 -21.59
CA LYS A 340 -8.70 4.56 -21.17
C LYS A 340 -7.65 3.74 -21.90
N VAL A 341 -6.94 2.91 -21.16
CA VAL A 341 -5.93 2.00 -21.71
C VAL A 341 -6.57 0.62 -21.88
N ASP A 342 -6.72 0.16 -23.11
CA ASP A 342 -7.39 -1.11 -23.40
C ASP A 342 -6.63 -2.34 -22.90
N ASP A 343 -7.38 -3.42 -22.60
CA ASP A 343 -6.88 -4.65 -21.96
C ASP A 343 -6.00 -5.53 -22.86
N ASP A 344 -5.92 -5.26 -24.17
CA ASP A 344 -5.18 -6.10 -25.14
C ASP A 344 -3.65 -5.98 -24.99
N GLY A 345 -3.18 -5.12 -24.08
CA GLY A 345 -1.77 -4.97 -23.77
C GLY A 345 -1.01 -4.11 -24.78
N SER A 346 -1.69 -3.49 -25.73
CA SER A 346 -1.07 -2.59 -26.73
C SER A 346 -0.52 -1.32 -26.11
N LEU A 347 -1.00 -0.94 -24.92
CA LEU A 347 -0.50 0.20 -24.15
C LEU A 347 -0.09 -0.22 -22.72
N ASP A 348 1.17 -0.57 -22.55
CA ASP A 348 1.77 -0.65 -21.22
C ASP A 348 2.07 0.77 -20.67
N LEU A 349 2.36 0.88 -19.38
CA LEU A 349 2.71 2.16 -18.75
C LEU A 349 3.89 2.85 -19.45
N LYS A 350 4.88 2.11 -19.97
CA LYS A 350 6.02 2.64 -20.71
C LYS A 350 5.60 3.20 -22.08
N THR A 351 4.65 2.55 -22.74
CA THR A 351 4.08 3.03 -24.01
C THR A 351 3.21 4.24 -23.76
N ALA A 352 2.43 4.28 -22.67
CA ALA A 352 1.67 5.43 -22.25
C ALA A 352 2.58 6.63 -21.87
N GLU A 353 3.68 6.38 -21.15
CA GLU A 353 4.70 7.41 -20.84
C GLU A 353 5.38 7.92 -22.12
N LYS A 354 5.71 7.02 -23.05
CA LYS A 354 6.33 7.36 -24.33
C LYS A 354 5.40 8.16 -25.24
N SER A 355 4.12 7.83 -25.23
CA SER A 355 3.10 8.58 -25.96
C SER A 355 2.78 9.90 -25.29
N LEU A 356 2.97 9.98 -23.97
CA LEU A 356 2.93 11.24 -23.25
C LEU A 356 4.09 12.15 -23.66
N GLU A 357 5.29 11.62 -23.89
CA GLU A 357 6.41 12.39 -24.44
C GLU A 357 6.08 12.89 -25.83
N VAL A 358 5.45 12.07 -26.67
CA VAL A 358 4.95 12.49 -27.99
C VAL A 358 3.85 13.55 -27.86
N LEU A 359 2.94 13.39 -26.89
CA LEU A 359 1.93 14.42 -26.57
C LEU A 359 2.61 15.72 -26.10
N LYS A 360 3.58 15.63 -25.19
CA LYS A 360 4.38 16.77 -24.73
C LYS A 360 5.13 17.44 -25.89
N GLU A 361 5.70 16.67 -26.82
CA GLU A 361 6.38 17.20 -28.01
C GLU A 361 5.44 17.93 -28.96
N ASN A 362 4.21 17.45 -29.12
CA ASN A 362 3.19 18.10 -29.93
C ASN A 362 2.54 19.31 -29.24
N LEU A 363 2.54 19.32 -27.90
CA LEU A 363 2.09 20.43 -27.06
C LEU A 363 3.20 21.49 -26.83
N LYS A 364 4.27 21.49 -27.62
CA LYS A 364 5.44 22.40 -27.52
C LYS A 364 5.14 23.92 -27.40
N LYS A 365 3.88 24.32 -27.54
CA LYS A 365 3.41 25.67 -27.28
C LYS A 365 2.99 25.94 -25.83
N LEU A 366 2.80 24.89 -25.05
CA LEU A 366 2.60 24.96 -23.61
C LEU A 366 3.94 24.66 -22.93
N ASN A 367 4.28 25.49 -21.95
CA ASN A 367 5.46 25.27 -21.12
C ASN A 367 5.36 23.87 -20.53
N GLU A 368 6.33 22.97 -20.75
CA GLU A 368 6.31 21.57 -20.24
C GLU A 368 6.01 21.47 -18.74
N LYS A 369 6.30 22.55 -17.98
CA LYS A 369 6.01 22.67 -16.54
C LYS A 369 4.52 22.76 -16.22
N ASP A 370 3.67 23.09 -17.19
CA ASP A 370 2.23 23.30 -16.97
C ASP A 370 1.39 22.04 -17.17
N LEU A 371 1.99 20.93 -17.62
CA LEU A 371 1.28 19.66 -17.81
C LEU A 371 1.91 18.54 -16.96
N THR A 372 1.05 17.65 -16.49
CA THR A 372 1.47 16.41 -15.86
C THR A 372 0.47 15.30 -16.13
N VAL A 373 0.88 14.03 -15.94
CA VAL A 373 -0.01 12.89 -16.12
C VAL A 373 -0.10 12.09 -14.85
N VAL A 374 -1.30 11.61 -14.59
CA VAL A 374 -1.60 10.74 -13.46
C VAL A 374 -2.25 9.47 -13.98
N GLY A 375 -1.67 8.32 -13.62
CA GLY A 375 -2.23 7.01 -13.93
C GLY A 375 -3.11 6.49 -12.81
N LEU A 376 -4.27 5.96 -13.16
CA LEU A 376 -5.07 5.09 -12.31
C LEU A 376 -4.75 3.64 -12.67
N HIS A 377 -4.49 2.83 -11.67
CA HIS A 377 -4.18 1.43 -11.85
C HIS A 377 -4.94 0.58 -10.84
N ILE A 378 -6.04 -0.01 -11.28
CA ILE A 378 -6.89 -0.84 -10.44
C ILE A 378 -6.68 -2.29 -10.84
N ASN A 379 -6.26 -3.12 -9.89
CA ASN A 379 -6.11 -4.55 -10.08
C ASN A 379 -6.75 -5.32 -8.92
N MET A 380 -6.96 -6.62 -9.09
CA MET A 380 -7.49 -7.49 -8.05
C MET A 380 -6.45 -7.95 -7.02
N GLY A 381 -5.28 -7.32 -6.96
CA GLY A 381 -4.25 -7.59 -5.94
C GLY A 381 -3.15 -8.56 -6.36
N THR A 382 -3.09 -8.98 -7.63
CA THR A 382 -1.98 -9.74 -8.19
C THR A 382 -1.29 -8.97 -9.31
N LYS A 383 0.04 -9.08 -9.39
CA LYS A 383 0.84 -8.44 -10.44
C LYS A 383 0.69 -9.14 -11.81
N ASP A 384 0.28 -10.41 -11.82
CA ASP A 384 0.31 -11.31 -12.97
C ASP A 384 -1.03 -11.54 -13.66
N LYS A 385 -2.01 -10.66 -13.49
CA LYS A 385 -3.36 -10.78 -14.07
C LYS A 385 -4.10 -12.09 -13.72
N SER A 386 -3.56 -12.94 -12.82
CA SER A 386 -4.24 -14.16 -12.37
C SER A 386 -5.28 -13.85 -11.30
N ASN A 387 -6.28 -14.71 -11.18
CA ASN A 387 -7.19 -14.63 -10.04
C ASN A 387 -6.48 -15.14 -8.78
N PRO A 388 -6.31 -14.32 -7.74
CA PRO A 388 -5.65 -14.74 -6.51
C PRO A 388 -6.22 -16.01 -5.87
N VAL A 389 -7.53 -16.24 -6.03
CA VAL A 389 -8.23 -17.42 -5.50
C VAL A 389 -7.72 -18.74 -6.14
N GLU A 390 -7.19 -18.67 -7.36
CA GLU A 390 -6.59 -19.83 -8.04
C GLU A 390 -5.31 -20.34 -7.35
N LYS A 391 -4.63 -19.46 -6.60
CA LYS A 391 -3.38 -19.74 -5.86
C LYS A 391 -3.62 -20.19 -4.42
N MET A 392 -4.87 -20.17 -3.96
CA MET A 392 -5.25 -20.52 -2.60
C MET A 392 -5.48 -22.02 -2.45
N LEU A 393 -5.07 -22.54 -1.29
CA LEU A 393 -5.43 -23.89 -0.89
C LEU A 393 -6.79 -23.91 -0.19
N PHE A 394 -7.57 -24.93 -0.54
CA PHE A 394 -8.87 -25.21 0.08
C PHE A 394 -8.86 -26.60 0.69
N TYR A 395 -9.68 -26.83 1.70
CA TYR A 395 -9.89 -28.16 2.29
C TYR A 395 -11.36 -28.49 2.49
N LYS A 396 -11.70 -29.78 2.38
CA LYS A 396 -13.04 -30.33 2.67
C LYS A 396 -13.20 -30.65 4.14
N LYS A 397 -14.44 -30.63 4.65
CA LYS A 397 -14.73 -31.01 6.04
C LYS A 397 -14.20 -32.42 6.35
N GLY A 398 -13.39 -32.53 7.41
CA GLY A 398 -12.80 -33.79 7.81
C GLY A 398 -11.51 -34.19 7.05
N SER A 399 -11.15 -33.50 5.95
CA SER A 399 -9.90 -33.77 5.23
C SER A 399 -8.68 -33.17 5.95
N LYS A 400 -7.54 -33.87 5.83
CA LYS A 400 -6.21 -33.35 6.21
C LYS A 400 -5.46 -32.79 5.01
N GLU A 401 -5.96 -32.98 3.79
CA GLU A 401 -5.32 -32.59 2.56
C GLU A 401 -5.92 -31.30 2.01
N GLY A 402 -5.06 -30.41 1.51
CA GLY A 402 -5.42 -29.21 0.77
C GLY A 402 -5.46 -29.48 -0.74
N TYR A 403 -6.26 -28.72 -1.47
CA TYR A 403 -6.31 -28.79 -2.91
C TYR A 403 -6.53 -27.39 -3.51
N PHE A 404 -6.07 -27.19 -4.73
CA PHE A 404 -6.34 -25.98 -5.50
C PHE A 404 -7.64 -26.13 -6.30
N LYS A 405 -8.42 -25.08 -6.38
CA LYS A 405 -9.57 -25.07 -7.28
C LYS A 405 -9.17 -24.79 -8.73
N GLY A 406 -9.82 -25.51 -9.65
CA GLY A 406 -9.63 -25.29 -11.06
C GLY A 406 -10.27 -23.98 -11.55
N ARG A 407 -9.70 -23.40 -12.60
CA ARG A 407 -10.22 -22.16 -13.21
C ARG A 407 -11.68 -22.28 -13.64
N GLU A 408 -12.08 -23.47 -14.13
CA GLU A 408 -13.47 -23.77 -14.52
C GLU A 408 -14.47 -23.66 -13.35
N GLU A 409 -14.07 -24.09 -12.14
CA GLU A 409 -14.92 -24.00 -10.94
C GLU A 409 -15.09 -22.54 -10.48
N LEU A 410 -14.17 -21.67 -10.85
CA LEU A 410 -14.15 -20.26 -10.45
C LEU A 410 -14.76 -19.33 -11.52
N LYS A 411 -15.01 -19.81 -12.76
CA LYS A 411 -15.46 -18.99 -13.89
C LYS A 411 -16.71 -18.13 -13.59
N THR A 412 -17.66 -18.66 -12.84
CA THR A 412 -18.91 -17.95 -12.50
C THR A 412 -18.71 -16.89 -11.40
N LEU A 413 -17.55 -16.86 -10.77
CA LEU A 413 -17.24 -16.00 -9.63
C LEU A 413 -16.29 -14.85 -10.00
N VAL A 414 -15.64 -14.93 -11.16
CA VAL A 414 -14.60 -14.00 -11.59
C VAL A 414 -15.16 -12.97 -12.55
N PRO A 415 -14.96 -11.66 -12.32
CA PRO A 415 -15.20 -10.65 -13.34
C PRO A 415 -14.35 -10.96 -14.59
N GLN A 416 -14.90 -10.72 -15.77
CA GLN A 416 -14.16 -10.89 -17.04
C GLN A 416 -12.97 -9.94 -17.14
N GLN A 417 -13.03 -8.79 -16.45
CA GLN A 417 -12.02 -7.75 -16.46
C GLN A 417 -11.37 -7.62 -15.06
N VAL A 418 -10.10 -7.94 -14.97
CA VAL A 418 -9.31 -7.99 -13.71
C VAL A 418 -8.46 -6.72 -13.54
N TYR A 419 -8.39 -5.89 -14.58
CA TYR A 419 -7.59 -4.66 -14.64
C TYR A 419 -8.40 -3.51 -15.21
N ASP A 420 -8.23 -2.33 -14.62
CA ASP A 420 -8.63 -1.06 -15.21
C ASP A 420 -7.44 -0.09 -15.14
N LYS A 421 -7.02 0.41 -16.30
CA LYS A 421 -5.97 1.40 -16.42
C LYS A 421 -6.52 2.64 -17.10
N GLN A 422 -6.35 3.77 -16.43
CA GLN A 422 -6.80 5.06 -16.94
C GLN A 422 -5.68 6.08 -16.73
N LEU A 423 -5.55 7.03 -17.67
CA LEU A 423 -4.62 8.14 -17.59
C LEU A 423 -5.39 9.45 -17.62
N PHE A 424 -4.99 10.37 -16.78
CA PHE A 424 -5.49 11.73 -16.79
C PHE A 424 -4.36 12.70 -17.12
N VAL A 425 -4.56 13.54 -18.12
CA VAL A 425 -3.68 14.66 -18.39
C VAL A 425 -4.18 15.84 -17.58
N LEU A 426 -3.31 16.37 -16.72
CA LEU A 426 -3.62 17.47 -15.83
C LEU A 426 -2.89 18.74 -16.27
N CYS A 427 -3.60 19.87 -16.27
CA CYS A 427 -3.04 21.20 -16.45
C CYS A 427 -2.85 21.87 -15.09
N LYS A 428 -1.61 22.33 -14.82
CA LYS A 428 -1.23 22.94 -13.54
C LYS A 428 -1.54 24.43 -13.46
N THR A 429 -1.70 25.11 -14.61
CA THR A 429 -1.96 26.55 -14.65
C THR A 429 -3.38 26.91 -14.22
N GLU A 430 -3.56 28.09 -13.64
CA GLU A 430 -4.87 28.70 -13.36
C GLU A 430 -5.37 29.57 -14.52
N ASN A 431 -4.60 29.74 -15.59
CA ASN A 431 -4.97 30.57 -16.74
C ASN A 431 -5.96 29.81 -17.64
N GLU A 432 -7.22 30.26 -17.66
CA GLU A 432 -8.30 29.63 -18.42
C GLU A 432 -8.05 29.53 -19.91
N ASP A 433 -7.38 30.51 -20.51
CA ASP A 433 -7.11 30.54 -21.95
C ASP A 433 -6.06 29.47 -22.30
N LEU A 434 -5.02 29.35 -21.46
CA LEU A 434 -4.03 28.27 -21.61
C LEU A 434 -4.65 26.89 -21.39
N MET A 435 -5.56 26.75 -20.43
CA MET A 435 -6.28 25.49 -20.21
C MET A 435 -7.14 25.10 -21.42
N LYS A 436 -7.90 26.05 -21.99
CA LYS A 436 -8.73 25.83 -23.20
C LYS A 436 -7.86 25.45 -24.40
N GLN A 437 -6.72 26.12 -24.57
CA GLN A 437 -5.78 25.81 -25.65
C GLN A 437 -5.15 24.44 -25.47
N ALA A 438 -4.81 24.07 -24.24
CA ALA A 438 -4.28 22.73 -23.91
C ALA A 438 -5.31 21.63 -24.20
N ALA A 439 -6.56 21.82 -23.78
CA ALA A 439 -7.65 20.88 -24.04
C ALA A 439 -7.87 20.68 -25.55
N LYS A 440 -7.91 21.79 -26.32
CA LYS A 440 -8.03 21.73 -27.78
C LYS A 440 -6.87 21.00 -28.46
N ASN A 441 -5.64 21.25 -28.00
CA ASN A 441 -4.46 20.56 -28.55
C ASN A 441 -4.49 19.04 -28.27
N VAL A 442 -5.09 18.60 -27.17
CA VAL A 442 -5.28 17.18 -26.84
C VAL A 442 -6.38 16.57 -27.72
N GLU A 443 -7.48 17.30 -27.98
CA GLU A 443 -8.53 16.87 -28.92
C GLU A 443 -7.97 16.73 -30.35
N ASP A 444 -7.23 17.73 -30.84
CA ASP A 444 -6.58 17.70 -32.17
C ASP A 444 -5.56 16.56 -32.30
N TRP A 445 -4.99 16.11 -31.18
CA TRP A 445 -4.08 14.97 -31.15
C TRP A 445 -4.84 13.64 -31.20
N ASP A 446 -5.95 13.49 -30.46
CA ASP A 446 -6.81 12.31 -30.43
C ASP A 446 -7.37 11.99 -31.83
N ASP A 447 -7.83 12.99 -32.54
CA ASP A 447 -8.35 12.86 -33.91
C ASP A 447 -7.28 12.29 -34.88
N LYS A 448 -5.99 12.45 -34.59
CA LYS A 448 -4.88 11.96 -35.42
C LYS A 448 -4.36 10.58 -34.98
N HIS A 449 -4.71 10.13 -33.78
CA HIS A 449 -4.21 8.90 -33.15
C HIS A 449 -5.39 8.05 -32.66
N ALA A 450 -6.22 7.60 -33.62
CA ALA A 450 -7.49 6.85 -33.36
C ALA A 450 -7.34 5.52 -32.57
N GLU A 451 -6.12 5.13 -32.24
CA GLU A 451 -5.79 4.01 -31.33
C GLU A 451 -5.99 4.34 -29.85
N TRP A 452 -6.32 5.60 -29.53
CA TRP A 452 -6.55 6.11 -28.18
C TRP A 452 -8.02 6.47 -27.98
N ALA A 453 -8.71 5.79 -27.11
CA ALA A 453 -10.08 6.19 -26.77
C ALA A 453 -10.06 7.26 -25.71
N LEU A 454 -10.19 8.53 -26.09
CA LEU A 454 -10.58 9.59 -25.14
C LEU A 454 -11.97 9.28 -24.60
N ILE A 455 -12.08 9.15 -23.28
CA ILE A 455 -13.39 9.14 -22.62
C ILE A 455 -13.84 10.62 -22.55
N ARG A 456 -14.83 10.98 -23.35
CA ARG A 456 -15.47 12.31 -23.37
C ARG A 456 -16.38 12.50 -22.16
#